data_53b5cca6c8c4b4997c22ec21d6956c76
#
_entry.id   53b5cca6c8c4b4997c22ec21d6956c76
#
_cell.length_a   1.000
_cell.length_b   1.000
_cell.length_c   1.000
_cell.angle_alpha   90.00
_cell.angle_beta   90.00
_cell.angle_gamma   90.00
#
_symmetry.space_group_name_H-M   'P 1'
#
loop_
_entity.id
_entity.type
_entity.pdbx_description
1 polymer ?
#
loop_
_entity_poly.entity_id
_entity_poly.type
_entity_poly.pdbx_seq_one_letter_code
_entity_poly.pdbx_strand_id
1 'polypeptide(L)'
;MKRFIYISILVLAAAACSGIQSQNPYEGSLNVLTVNAVYPEGFEDYNREGLNILVEDMNTGSRYTKLTDAAGSAVISLPDGLYRLNISGRFDMDVFNGAEDRVVIADGDVTRNVQMSYSKAGSIIIKELYCGGCKMLPQEGDYQADQYFILHNNDYQVQYLDKLCFGTLSPNNATGSNPWVTKDPETGENRFSDFLPIIQAVWQFPGDGDDFPLQPGEDAVICLRGAIDHSAQYPLSVNLNKPGYFVCYNITYFNNTRYHPAPGDQISQDRIIDVVIKTGKANAYTLSISSPTLVVWKPEGMTMQEFVNIPDNVIPVPGSSSDNVVTVPYEWIVDAVEVFDGRSANNGKRLAPSVDAGYVLQTDIYLGRSLMRKVDETASAKSGYEVLVDTNNSTNDFYETEKQSLHE
;
A
#
# COMPACT_ATOMS: atom_id res chain seq x y z
N MET A 1 -28.58 -44.16 56.46
CA MET A 1 -28.40 -43.81 55.03
C MET A 1 -27.69 -42.49 54.96
N LYS A 2 -26.39 -42.48 54.70
CA LYS A 2 -25.56 -41.26 54.62
C LYS A 2 -25.52 -40.83 53.17
N ARG A 3 -26.00 -39.61 52.86
CA ARG A 3 -25.89 -38.95 51.55
C ARG A 3 -24.52 -38.25 51.46
N PHE A 4 -23.69 -38.66 50.55
CA PHE A 4 -22.45 -37.96 50.15
C PHE A 4 -22.81 -36.91 49.12
N ILE A 5 -22.47 -35.65 49.41
CA ILE A 5 -22.57 -34.54 48.49
C ILE A 5 -21.18 -34.37 47.82
N TYR A 6 -21.11 -34.61 46.53
CA TYR A 6 -19.89 -34.33 45.76
C TYR A 6 -19.94 -32.83 45.33
N ILE A 7 -19.02 -32.04 45.85
CA ILE A 7 -18.74 -30.67 45.39
C ILE A 7 -17.76 -30.79 44.25
N SER A 8 -18.21 -30.54 43.02
CA SER A 8 -17.36 -30.42 41.86
C SER A 8 -16.76 -29.02 41.84
N ILE A 9 -15.46 -28.91 42.10
CA ILE A 9 -14.70 -27.67 41.93
C ILE A 9 -14.42 -27.52 40.46
N LEU A 10 -15.08 -26.54 39.81
CA LEU A 10 -14.81 -26.12 38.45
C LEU A 10 -13.58 -25.19 38.50
N VAL A 11 -12.43 -25.69 38.09
CA VAL A 11 -11.24 -24.88 37.89
C VAL A 11 -11.37 -24.19 36.54
N LEU A 12 -11.68 -22.89 36.51
CA LEU A 12 -11.52 -22.06 35.30
C LEU A 12 -10.02 -21.86 35.06
N ALA A 13 -9.52 -22.56 34.05
CA ALA A 13 -8.22 -22.23 33.49
C ALA A 13 -8.39 -20.98 32.64
N ALA A 14 -7.97 -19.83 33.15
CA ALA A 14 -7.74 -18.64 32.34
C ALA A 14 -6.56 -18.94 31.41
N ALA A 15 -6.87 -19.25 30.16
CA ALA A 15 -5.87 -19.28 29.11
C ALA A 15 -5.46 -17.84 28.81
N ALA A 16 -4.38 -17.39 29.45
CA ALA A 16 -3.66 -16.21 29.00
C ALA A 16 -3.11 -16.53 27.59
N CYS A 17 -3.59 -15.83 26.58
CA CYS A 17 -2.94 -15.78 25.28
C CYS A 17 -1.59 -15.08 25.45
N SER A 18 -0.57 -15.84 25.88
CA SER A 18 0.81 -15.45 25.69
C SER A 18 1.08 -15.56 24.19
N GLY A 19 1.43 -14.43 23.55
CA GLY A 19 1.83 -14.40 22.15
C GLY A 19 2.82 -15.51 21.87
N ILE A 20 2.61 -16.20 20.76
CA ILE A 20 3.53 -17.21 20.25
C ILE A 20 4.82 -16.47 19.89
N GLN A 21 5.77 -16.45 20.82
CA GLN A 21 7.15 -16.20 20.46
C GLN A 21 7.59 -17.45 19.67
N SER A 22 7.77 -17.31 18.37
CA SER A 22 8.43 -18.34 17.58
C SER A 22 9.84 -18.51 18.15
N GLN A 23 10.05 -19.56 18.92
CA GLN A 23 11.40 -19.95 19.32
C GLN A 23 12.10 -20.43 18.04
N ASN A 24 12.92 -19.55 17.47
CA ASN A 24 13.85 -19.96 16.43
C ASN A 24 14.98 -20.75 17.12
N PRO A 25 15.19 -22.03 16.84
CA PRO A 25 16.28 -22.80 17.41
C PRO A 25 17.59 -22.48 16.68
N TYR A 26 18.03 -21.22 16.74
CA TYR A 26 19.32 -20.84 16.24
C TYR A 26 20.36 -21.15 17.32
N GLU A 27 21.25 -22.11 17.06
CA GLU A 27 22.35 -22.51 17.94
C GLU A 27 23.57 -21.55 17.88
N GLY A 28 23.46 -20.42 17.17
CA GLY A 28 24.51 -19.41 17.02
C GLY A 28 24.48 -18.32 18.09
N SER A 29 25.57 -17.53 18.16
CA SER A 29 25.61 -16.31 18.98
C SER A 29 24.64 -15.27 18.43
N LEU A 30 23.90 -14.59 19.32
CA LEU A 30 23.11 -13.41 18.96
C LEU A 30 23.98 -12.16 19.09
N ASN A 31 23.94 -11.31 18.11
CA ASN A 31 24.51 -9.96 18.15
C ASN A 31 23.43 -8.93 18.50
N VAL A 32 23.86 -7.81 19.00
CA VAL A 32 22.96 -6.71 19.38
C VAL A 32 22.91 -5.67 18.27
N LEU A 33 21.71 -5.41 17.77
CA LEU A 33 21.41 -4.24 16.94
C LEU A 33 20.85 -3.13 17.84
N THR A 34 21.57 -2.01 17.93
CA THR A 34 21.06 -0.78 18.52
C THR A 34 20.57 0.14 17.41
N VAL A 35 19.31 0.56 17.48
CA VAL A 35 18.68 1.45 16.51
C VAL A 35 18.35 2.77 17.18
N ASN A 36 18.82 3.88 16.63
CA ASN A 36 18.53 5.23 17.08
C ASN A 36 17.72 5.96 16.00
N ALA A 37 16.56 6.48 16.37
CA ALA A 37 15.73 7.32 15.51
C ALA A 37 16.30 8.76 15.47
N VAL A 38 16.54 9.28 14.26
CA VAL A 38 17.01 10.65 14.04
C VAL A 38 15.91 11.42 13.29
N TYR A 39 15.31 12.40 13.96
CA TYR A 39 14.29 13.25 13.37
C TYR A 39 14.88 14.21 12.33
N PRO A 40 14.10 14.60 11.30
CA PRO A 40 14.53 15.64 10.36
C PRO A 40 14.64 17.00 11.05
N GLU A 41 15.41 17.91 10.44
CA GLU A 41 15.61 19.27 10.95
C GLU A 41 14.27 19.99 11.17
N GLY A 42 14.11 20.62 12.35
CA GLY A 42 12.89 21.32 12.75
C GLY A 42 11.84 20.46 13.46
N PHE A 43 12.10 19.15 13.64
CA PHE A 43 11.19 18.21 14.30
C PHE A 43 11.82 17.51 15.51
N GLU A 44 12.92 18.03 16.06
CA GLU A 44 13.69 17.40 17.13
C GLU A 44 12.94 17.34 18.46
N ASP A 45 11.90 18.17 18.64
CA ASP A 45 11.09 18.26 19.85
C ASP A 45 9.95 17.23 19.93
N TYR A 46 9.73 16.46 18.86
CA TYR A 46 8.72 15.39 18.86
C TYR A 46 9.09 14.28 19.85
N ASN A 47 8.05 13.62 20.39
CA ASN A 47 8.25 12.49 21.28
C ASN A 47 9.03 11.38 20.59
N ARG A 48 10.05 10.87 21.27
CA ARG A 48 10.94 9.81 20.78
C ARG A 48 10.61 8.43 21.31
N GLU A 49 9.77 8.37 22.35
CA GLU A 49 9.35 7.12 22.97
C GLU A 49 8.18 6.51 22.22
N GLY A 50 8.23 5.19 22.02
CA GLY A 50 7.13 4.44 21.43
C GLY A 50 7.12 4.40 19.90
N LEU A 51 8.17 4.89 19.21
CA LEU A 51 8.29 4.65 17.77
C LEU A 51 8.41 3.16 17.50
N ASN A 52 7.68 2.67 16.51
CA ASN A 52 7.71 1.25 16.12
C ASN A 52 8.92 0.94 15.26
N ILE A 53 9.75 0.01 15.70
CA ILE A 53 10.86 -0.54 14.92
C ILE A 53 10.48 -1.94 14.45
N LEU A 54 10.61 -2.17 13.15
CA LEU A 54 10.47 -3.46 12.50
C LEU A 54 11.78 -3.84 11.82
N VAL A 55 12.33 -5.01 12.17
CA VAL A 55 13.50 -5.59 11.52
C VAL A 55 13.08 -6.90 10.86
N GLU A 56 13.30 -7.04 9.56
CA GLU A 56 12.95 -8.20 8.78
C GLU A 56 14.22 -8.88 8.23
N ASP A 57 14.39 -10.17 8.51
CA ASP A 57 15.46 -10.98 7.92
C ASP A 57 15.14 -11.23 6.43
N MET A 58 16.00 -10.75 5.54
CA MET A 58 15.78 -10.82 4.09
C MET A 58 15.93 -12.23 3.51
N ASN A 59 16.51 -13.17 4.26
CA ASN A 59 16.68 -14.56 3.82
C ASN A 59 15.55 -15.46 4.31
N THR A 60 15.07 -15.23 5.54
CA THR A 60 14.07 -16.10 6.19
C THR A 60 12.68 -15.49 6.25
N GLY A 61 12.55 -14.15 6.07
CA GLY A 61 11.32 -13.40 6.28
C GLY A 61 10.92 -13.25 7.76
N SER A 62 11.79 -13.64 8.69
CA SER A 62 11.54 -13.52 10.13
C SER A 62 11.47 -12.04 10.53
N ARG A 63 10.48 -11.67 11.34
CA ARG A 63 10.22 -10.29 11.74
C ARG A 63 10.43 -10.11 13.24
N TYR A 64 11.10 -9.02 13.60
CA TYR A 64 11.37 -8.60 14.96
C TYR A 64 10.85 -7.19 15.16
N THR A 65 10.02 -6.97 16.18
CA THR A 65 9.45 -5.66 16.50
C THR A 65 9.89 -5.16 17.87
N LYS A 66 10.14 -3.87 18.01
CA LYS A 66 10.49 -3.22 19.27
C LYS A 66 10.01 -1.77 19.25
N LEU A 67 9.64 -1.25 20.42
CA LEU A 67 9.39 0.19 20.58
C LEU A 67 10.65 0.88 21.09
N THR A 68 10.84 2.13 20.66
CA THR A 68 11.91 2.99 21.18
C THR A 68 11.65 3.40 22.62
N ASP A 69 12.71 3.64 23.36
CA ASP A 69 12.69 4.29 24.67
C ASP A 69 12.57 5.84 24.56
N ALA A 70 12.60 6.53 25.70
CA ALA A 70 12.52 7.98 25.76
C ALA A 70 13.69 8.73 25.08
N ALA A 71 14.80 8.04 24.81
CA ALA A 71 15.92 8.58 24.02
C ALA A 71 15.73 8.39 22.51
N GLY A 72 14.69 7.67 22.09
CA GLY A 72 14.48 7.29 20.70
C GLY A 72 15.33 6.09 20.27
N SER A 73 15.76 5.26 21.23
CA SER A 73 16.63 4.12 20.99
C SER A 73 15.92 2.80 21.29
N ALA A 74 16.27 1.76 20.56
CA ALA A 74 15.86 0.40 20.86
C ALA A 74 17.00 -0.60 20.63
N VAL A 75 16.98 -1.69 21.40
CA VAL A 75 18.00 -2.74 21.36
C VAL A 75 17.32 -4.06 21.03
N ILE A 76 17.80 -4.73 19.98
CA ILE A 76 17.23 -5.96 19.44
C ILE A 76 18.37 -7.00 19.31
N SER A 77 18.14 -8.21 19.81
CA SER A 77 19.10 -9.33 19.66
C SER A 77 18.75 -10.13 18.42
N LEU A 78 19.71 -10.27 17.49
CA LEU A 78 19.51 -10.86 16.17
C LEU A 78 20.64 -11.88 15.85
N PRO A 79 20.34 -12.97 15.13
CA PRO A 79 21.37 -13.80 14.50
C PRO A 79 22.20 -13.02 13.48
N ASP A 80 23.33 -13.61 13.06
CA ASP A 80 24.02 -13.13 11.86
C ASP A 80 23.09 -13.21 10.65
N GLY A 81 23.04 -12.15 9.85
CA GLY A 81 22.13 -12.08 8.72
C GLY A 81 22.14 -10.76 8.00
N LEU A 82 21.28 -10.69 6.98
CA LEU A 82 20.99 -9.50 6.22
C LEU A 82 19.56 -9.07 6.50
N TYR A 83 19.40 -7.85 6.98
CA TYR A 83 18.14 -7.35 7.48
C TYR A 83 17.68 -6.09 6.76
N ARG A 84 16.37 -5.91 6.69
CA ARG A 84 15.73 -4.62 6.41
C ARG A 84 15.22 -4.04 7.72
N LEU A 85 15.40 -2.74 7.90
CA LEU A 85 15.02 -2.01 9.11
C LEU A 85 14.06 -0.89 8.74
N ASN A 86 12.96 -0.79 9.47
CA ASN A 86 12.00 0.32 9.38
C ASN A 86 11.74 0.90 10.77
N ILE A 87 11.61 2.23 10.84
CA ILE A 87 11.11 2.96 12.00
C ILE A 87 9.90 3.77 11.56
N SER A 88 8.84 3.77 12.37
CA SER A 88 7.66 4.59 12.12
C SER A 88 7.08 5.16 13.40
N GLY A 89 6.52 6.36 13.30
CA GLY A 89 5.76 7.02 14.36
C GLY A 89 4.73 7.97 13.78
N ARG A 90 3.57 8.08 14.43
CA ARG A 90 2.50 9.00 14.06
C ARG A 90 2.06 9.81 15.27
N PHE A 91 1.91 11.11 15.08
CA PHE A 91 1.44 12.09 16.07
C PHE A 91 0.35 12.95 15.40
N ASP A 92 -0.91 12.62 15.65
CA ASP A 92 -2.06 13.15 14.92
C ASP A 92 -1.93 12.93 13.40
N MET A 93 -1.73 14.01 12.63
CA MET A 93 -1.52 13.97 11.18
C MET A 93 -0.05 13.96 10.78
N ASP A 94 0.87 14.12 11.72
CA ASP A 94 2.30 14.13 11.46
C ASP A 94 2.86 12.70 11.52
N VAL A 95 3.52 12.29 10.47
CA VAL A 95 4.08 10.94 10.30
C VAL A 95 5.58 11.02 10.09
N PHE A 96 6.31 10.16 10.79
CA PHE A 96 7.76 10.05 10.69
C PHE A 96 8.13 8.61 10.33
N ASN A 97 8.90 8.44 9.25
CA ASN A 97 9.38 7.15 8.79
C ASN A 97 10.85 7.19 8.47
N GLY A 98 11.57 6.11 8.82
CA GLY A 98 12.93 5.86 8.41
C GLY A 98 13.09 4.42 7.98
N ALA A 99 13.93 4.15 6.98
CA ALA A 99 14.18 2.81 6.49
C ALA A 99 15.63 2.64 6.09
N GLU A 100 16.19 1.46 6.36
CA GLU A 100 17.44 0.96 5.79
C GLU A 100 17.18 -0.39 5.13
N ASP A 101 17.37 -0.46 3.82
CA ASP A 101 17.10 -1.67 3.03
C ASP A 101 18.14 -2.78 3.25
N ARG A 102 19.28 -2.45 3.87
CA ARG A 102 20.38 -3.40 4.01
C ARG A 102 21.18 -3.16 5.29
N VAL A 103 20.82 -3.86 6.35
CA VAL A 103 21.59 -3.91 7.59
C VAL A 103 22.27 -5.26 7.70
N VAL A 104 23.60 -5.30 7.66
CA VAL A 104 24.37 -6.53 7.84
C VAL A 104 24.70 -6.67 9.31
N ILE A 105 24.33 -7.80 9.89
CA ILE A 105 24.70 -8.23 11.24
C ILE A 105 25.66 -9.43 11.06
N ALA A 106 26.93 -9.23 11.43
CA ALA A 106 27.95 -10.28 11.36
C ALA A 106 29.07 -9.93 12.34
N ASP A 107 29.55 -10.93 13.06
CA ASP A 107 30.74 -10.88 13.93
C ASP A 107 30.74 -9.78 15.02
N GLY A 108 29.56 -9.34 15.50
CA GLY A 108 29.47 -8.41 16.62
C GLY A 108 28.28 -7.44 16.58
N ASP A 109 28.23 -6.59 17.61
CA ASP A 109 27.16 -5.63 17.81
C ASP A 109 27.20 -4.48 16.78
N VAL A 110 26.04 -4.03 16.34
CA VAL A 110 25.87 -3.01 15.30
C VAL A 110 24.98 -1.89 15.82
N THR A 111 25.38 -0.65 15.56
CA THR A 111 24.52 0.53 15.82
C THR A 111 24.13 1.18 14.48
N ARG A 112 22.85 1.56 14.37
CA ARG A 112 22.28 2.32 13.25
C ARG A 112 21.62 3.58 13.75
N ASN A 113 21.98 4.71 13.14
CA ASN A 113 21.30 5.99 13.32
C ASN A 113 20.43 6.21 12.08
N VAL A 114 19.15 5.89 12.19
CA VAL A 114 18.22 5.91 11.05
C VAL A 114 17.62 7.29 10.91
N GLN A 115 17.95 7.96 9.81
CA GLN A 115 17.38 9.26 9.48
C GLN A 115 15.91 9.06 9.09
N MET A 116 15.00 9.74 9.80
CA MET A 116 13.59 9.74 9.47
C MET A 116 13.24 10.87 8.51
N SER A 117 12.24 10.66 7.68
CA SER A 117 11.54 11.67 6.89
C SER A 117 10.21 12.02 7.53
N TYR A 118 9.77 13.25 7.33
CA TYR A 118 8.47 13.75 7.74
C TYR A 118 7.48 13.71 6.58
N SER A 119 6.25 13.35 6.87
CA SER A 119 5.10 13.45 5.97
C SER A 119 3.82 13.69 6.77
N LYS A 120 2.70 13.92 6.10
CA LYS A 120 1.37 13.94 6.73
C LYS A 120 0.59 12.70 6.35
N ALA A 121 -0.22 12.21 7.28
CA ALA A 121 -1.23 11.20 7.00
C ALA A 121 -2.25 11.74 5.99
N GLY A 122 -2.71 10.89 5.08
CA GLY A 122 -3.68 11.27 4.06
C GLY A 122 -5.08 11.50 4.63
N SER A 123 -5.80 12.48 4.07
CA SER A 123 -7.24 12.65 4.35
C SER A 123 -8.07 11.62 3.57
N ILE A 124 -7.73 11.38 2.31
CA ILE A 124 -8.27 10.29 1.48
C ILE A 124 -7.16 9.26 1.32
N ILE A 125 -7.44 8.02 1.70
CA ILE A 125 -6.44 6.95 1.68
C ILE A 125 -6.95 5.71 0.97
N ILE A 126 -6.04 4.85 0.51
CA ILE A 126 -6.35 3.56 -0.08
C ILE A 126 -6.70 2.60 1.05
N LYS A 127 -7.95 2.17 1.13
CA LYS A 127 -8.45 1.18 2.10
C LYS A 127 -8.15 -0.24 1.67
N GLU A 128 -8.42 -0.54 0.41
CA GLU A 128 -8.28 -1.88 -0.15
C GLU A 128 -7.75 -1.82 -1.58
N LEU A 129 -6.88 -2.75 -1.93
CA LEU A 129 -6.42 -3.00 -3.29
C LEU A 129 -6.61 -4.47 -3.64
N TYR A 130 -7.47 -4.75 -4.63
CA TYR A 130 -7.66 -6.06 -5.21
C TYR A 130 -7.08 -6.10 -6.64
N CYS A 131 -5.92 -6.71 -6.78
CA CYS A 131 -5.21 -6.79 -8.08
C CYS A 131 -4.93 -8.22 -8.52
N GLY A 132 -4.88 -9.19 -7.59
CA GLY A 132 -4.38 -10.54 -7.83
C GLY A 132 -5.27 -11.46 -8.65
N GLY A 133 -6.56 -11.15 -8.78
CA GLY A 133 -7.52 -11.99 -9.49
C GLY A 133 -7.93 -13.26 -8.73
N CYS A 134 -8.71 -14.13 -9.38
CA CYS A 134 -9.24 -15.36 -8.79
C CYS A 134 -9.23 -16.53 -9.78
N LYS A 135 -9.60 -17.74 -9.34
CA LYS A 135 -9.82 -18.92 -10.21
C LYS A 135 -11.17 -18.84 -10.92
N MET A 136 -11.22 -19.34 -12.15
CA MET A 136 -12.41 -19.36 -13.01
C MET A 136 -13.31 -20.59 -12.74
N LEU A 137 -13.57 -20.91 -11.45
CA LEU A 137 -14.40 -22.07 -11.12
C LEU A 137 -15.84 -21.95 -11.67
N PRO A 138 -16.46 -23.06 -12.14
CA PRO A 138 -15.94 -24.44 -12.21
C PRO A 138 -15.01 -24.71 -13.41
N GLN A 139 -14.81 -23.74 -14.30
CA GLN A 139 -13.87 -23.85 -15.43
C GLN A 139 -12.42 -23.83 -14.93
N GLU A 140 -11.52 -24.45 -15.66
CA GLU A 140 -10.09 -24.28 -15.46
C GLU A 140 -9.64 -22.92 -15.98
N GLY A 141 -8.72 -22.29 -15.26
CA GLY A 141 -8.10 -21.02 -15.65
C GLY A 141 -8.11 -19.96 -14.58
N ASP A 142 -7.58 -18.82 -14.96
CA ASP A 142 -7.34 -17.68 -14.09
C ASP A 142 -8.06 -16.44 -14.60
N TYR A 143 -8.70 -15.69 -13.69
CA TYR A 143 -9.44 -14.48 -13.97
C TYR A 143 -8.81 -13.27 -13.29
N GLN A 144 -8.75 -12.13 -13.99
CA GLN A 144 -8.11 -10.93 -13.50
C GLN A 144 -8.76 -9.62 -14.00
N ALA A 145 -9.96 -9.71 -14.61
CA ALA A 145 -10.63 -8.53 -15.14
C ALA A 145 -11.51 -7.82 -14.08
N ASP A 146 -11.44 -8.26 -12.85
CA ASP A 146 -12.22 -7.82 -11.70
C ASP A 146 -11.42 -6.94 -10.71
N GLN A 147 -10.33 -6.32 -11.19
CA GLN A 147 -9.48 -5.47 -10.37
C GLN A 147 -10.22 -4.20 -9.92
N TYR A 148 -10.08 -3.87 -8.64
CA TYR A 148 -10.60 -2.63 -8.05
C TYR A 148 -9.70 -2.15 -6.91
N PHE A 149 -9.91 -0.93 -6.48
CA PHE A 149 -9.45 -0.43 -5.19
C PHE A 149 -10.56 0.40 -4.51
N ILE A 150 -10.41 0.60 -3.21
CA ILE A 150 -11.33 1.39 -2.41
C ILE A 150 -10.56 2.55 -1.80
N LEU A 151 -11.09 3.78 -1.98
CA LEU A 151 -10.68 4.96 -1.25
C LEU A 151 -11.56 5.16 -0.02
N HIS A 152 -10.98 5.68 1.03
CA HIS A 152 -11.62 5.94 2.31
C HIS A 152 -11.35 7.37 2.77
N ASN A 153 -12.37 8.06 3.28
CA ASN A 153 -12.16 9.33 3.95
C ASN A 153 -11.77 9.09 5.42
N ASN A 154 -10.48 9.23 5.68
CA ASN A 154 -9.86 9.04 7.00
C ASN A 154 -9.81 10.32 7.85
N ASP A 155 -10.39 11.41 7.33
CA ASP A 155 -10.44 12.71 7.98
C ASP A 155 -11.77 12.88 8.77
N TYR A 156 -11.80 13.84 9.68
CA TYR A 156 -13.00 14.28 10.40
C TYR A 156 -13.85 15.27 9.60
N GLN A 157 -13.38 15.73 8.45
CA GLN A 157 -14.07 16.61 7.53
C GLN A 157 -14.50 15.89 6.26
N VAL A 158 -15.51 16.42 5.59
CA VAL A 158 -15.89 15.97 4.25
C VAL A 158 -14.73 16.23 3.29
N GLN A 159 -14.34 15.20 2.57
CA GLN A 159 -13.35 15.26 1.50
C GLN A 159 -14.05 15.12 0.14
N TYR A 160 -13.43 15.60 -0.93
CA TYR A 160 -13.99 15.56 -2.27
C TYR A 160 -13.07 14.80 -3.21
N LEU A 161 -13.65 13.87 -3.96
CA LEU A 161 -12.91 13.08 -4.96
C LEU A 161 -12.63 13.84 -6.25
N ASP A 162 -13.28 14.99 -6.44
CA ASP A 162 -13.19 15.81 -7.63
C ASP A 162 -11.74 16.14 -8.01
N LYS A 163 -11.41 15.88 -9.28
CA LYS A 163 -10.08 16.10 -9.87
C LYS A 163 -8.94 15.30 -9.22
N LEU A 164 -9.25 14.39 -8.26
CA LEU A 164 -8.26 13.46 -7.75
C LEU A 164 -7.76 12.58 -8.89
N CYS A 165 -6.48 12.33 -8.96
CA CYS A 165 -5.85 11.51 -9.97
C CYS A 165 -5.28 10.23 -9.37
N PHE A 166 -5.14 9.20 -10.20
CA PHE A 166 -4.44 7.98 -9.80
C PHE A 166 -3.79 7.28 -10.99
N GLY A 167 -2.84 6.42 -10.69
CA GLY A 167 -2.10 5.66 -11.68
C GLY A 167 -1.17 4.64 -11.05
N THR A 168 -0.38 3.97 -11.88
CA THR A 168 0.60 2.97 -11.45
C THR A 168 2.00 3.36 -11.90
N LEU A 169 3.02 2.95 -11.13
CA LEU A 169 4.41 3.24 -11.44
C LEU A 169 5.02 2.25 -12.45
N SER A 170 6.06 2.70 -13.12
CA SER A 170 6.92 1.88 -13.98
C SER A 170 8.35 1.86 -13.44
N PRO A 171 8.99 0.67 -13.45
CA PRO A 171 8.43 -0.66 -13.62
C PRO A 171 7.69 -1.14 -12.37
N ASN A 172 6.90 -2.21 -12.47
CA ASN A 172 6.28 -2.84 -11.29
C ASN A 172 7.35 -3.44 -10.34
N ASN A 173 7.03 -3.64 -9.06
CA ASN A 173 8.01 -3.91 -8.00
C ASN A 173 8.81 -5.19 -8.17
N ALA A 174 8.26 -6.24 -8.77
CA ALA A 174 8.96 -7.50 -9.03
C ALA A 174 9.91 -7.46 -10.24
N THR A 175 10.08 -6.30 -10.88
CA THR A 175 11.04 -6.10 -11.97
C THR A 175 12.40 -5.72 -11.41
N GLY A 176 13.43 -6.54 -11.63
CA GLY A 176 14.75 -6.34 -11.02
C GLY A 176 15.50 -5.08 -11.48
N SER A 177 15.22 -4.57 -12.68
CA SER A 177 15.84 -3.35 -13.21
C SER A 177 14.87 -2.17 -13.06
N ASN A 178 15.35 -1.07 -12.49
CA ASN A 178 14.58 0.16 -12.31
C ASN A 178 15.42 1.38 -12.72
N PRO A 179 15.07 2.07 -13.83
CA PRO A 179 15.85 3.22 -14.30
C PRO A 179 15.67 4.49 -13.45
N TRP A 180 14.65 4.52 -12.57
CA TRP A 180 14.29 5.67 -11.75
C TRP A 180 14.84 5.61 -10.32
N VAL A 181 15.50 4.50 -9.99
CA VAL A 181 16.16 4.30 -8.69
C VAL A 181 17.61 3.90 -8.94
N THR A 182 18.53 4.69 -8.45
CA THR A 182 19.96 4.42 -8.49
C THR A 182 20.47 4.03 -7.12
N LYS A 183 21.68 3.53 -7.04
CA LYS A 183 22.35 3.27 -5.77
C LYS A 183 23.34 4.38 -5.47
N ASP A 184 23.32 4.85 -4.24
CA ASP A 184 24.39 5.68 -3.72
C ASP A 184 25.72 4.89 -3.77
N PRO A 185 26.77 5.39 -4.38
CA PRO A 185 28.02 4.65 -4.53
C PRO A 185 28.79 4.46 -3.21
N GLU A 186 28.54 5.28 -2.19
CA GLU A 186 29.24 5.22 -0.91
C GLU A 186 28.46 4.38 0.12
N THR A 187 27.13 4.59 0.21
CA THR A 187 26.29 3.92 1.21
C THR A 187 25.57 2.68 0.66
N GLY A 188 25.39 2.59 -0.67
CA GLY A 188 24.60 1.54 -1.32
C GLY A 188 23.09 1.71 -1.18
N GLU A 189 22.64 2.81 -0.59
CA GLU A 189 21.23 3.14 -0.40
C GLU A 189 20.54 3.50 -1.72
N ASN A 190 19.21 3.39 -1.75
CA ASN A 190 18.41 3.80 -2.90
C ASN A 190 18.34 5.33 -2.99
N ARG A 191 18.63 5.86 -4.17
CA ARG A 191 18.35 7.23 -4.58
C ARG A 191 17.22 7.22 -5.59
N PHE A 192 16.09 7.76 -5.19
CA PHE A 192 14.88 7.87 -6.02
C PHE A 192 14.97 9.11 -6.91
N SER A 193 14.26 9.09 -8.06
CA SER A 193 14.07 10.31 -8.89
C SER A 193 13.28 11.37 -8.11
N ASP A 194 13.35 12.63 -8.55
CA ASP A 194 12.62 13.75 -7.91
C ASP A 194 11.12 13.76 -8.25
N PHE A 195 10.61 12.71 -8.91
CA PHE A 195 9.23 12.54 -9.35
C PHE A 195 8.81 11.08 -9.33
N LEU A 196 7.50 10.84 -9.36
CA LEU A 196 6.93 9.51 -9.55
C LEU A 196 6.64 9.23 -11.03
N PRO A 197 7.20 8.14 -11.61
CA PRO A 197 7.06 7.81 -13.04
C PRO A 197 5.75 7.05 -13.30
N ILE A 198 4.65 7.77 -13.50
CA ILE A 198 3.32 7.19 -13.78
C ILE A 198 3.25 6.67 -15.22
N ILE A 199 2.86 5.40 -15.38
CA ILE A 199 2.79 4.72 -16.68
C ILE A 199 1.36 4.29 -17.03
N GLN A 200 1.14 3.89 -18.28
CA GLN A 200 -0.09 3.44 -18.94
C GLN A 200 -1.09 4.56 -19.13
N ALA A 201 -1.61 5.16 -18.08
CA ALA A 201 -2.53 6.29 -18.13
C ALA A 201 -2.55 7.05 -16.80
N VAL A 202 -2.89 8.31 -16.87
CA VAL A 202 -3.38 9.09 -15.74
C VAL A 202 -4.90 9.10 -15.81
N TRP A 203 -5.52 8.57 -14.77
CA TRP A 203 -6.97 8.63 -14.57
C TRP A 203 -7.32 9.77 -13.64
N GLN A 204 -8.42 10.48 -13.93
CA GLN A 204 -8.87 11.59 -13.11
C GLN A 204 -10.36 11.48 -12.82
N PHE A 205 -10.72 11.61 -11.54
CA PHE A 205 -12.12 11.68 -11.14
C PHE A 205 -12.83 12.87 -11.82
N PRO A 206 -14.09 12.69 -12.23
CA PRO A 206 -14.93 13.78 -12.73
C PRO A 206 -15.20 14.82 -11.63
N GLY A 207 -16.05 15.79 -11.93
CA GLY A 207 -16.47 16.83 -11.01
C GLY A 207 -15.68 18.13 -11.14
N ASP A 208 -16.18 19.19 -10.49
CA ASP A 208 -15.63 20.54 -10.57
C ASP A 208 -15.23 21.13 -9.21
N GLY A 209 -15.26 20.30 -8.14
CA GLY A 209 -14.72 20.67 -6.83
C GLY A 209 -15.53 20.19 -5.63
N ASP A 210 -16.86 20.01 -5.77
CA ASP A 210 -17.78 19.60 -4.71
C ASP A 210 -18.90 18.62 -5.15
N ASP A 211 -18.73 18.00 -6.31
CA ASP A 211 -19.72 17.08 -6.89
C ASP A 211 -19.70 15.70 -6.24
N PHE A 212 -18.52 15.24 -5.76
CA PHE A 212 -18.32 13.91 -5.21
C PHE A 212 -17.81 13.97 -3.76
N PRO A 213 -18.66 14.41 -2.81
CA PRO A 213 -18.30 14.43 -1.39
C PRO A 213 -18.19 13.01 -0.85
N LEU A 214 -17.18 12.78 0.00
CA LEU A 214 -16.97 11.59 0.78
C LEU A 214 -17.01 11.99 2.26
N GLN A 215 -18.02 11.50 3.00
CA GLN A 215 -18.18 11.81 4.41
C GLN A 215 -17.08 11.13 5.25
N PRO A 216 -16.78 11.60 6.48
CA PRO A 216 -15.87 10.92 7.38
C PRO A 216 -16.25 9.43 7.56
N GLY A 217 -15.27 8.54 7.33
CA GLY A 217 -15.48 7.10 7.39
C GLY A 217 -16.19 6.48 6.18
N GLU A 218 -16.49 7.25 5.13
CA GLU A 218 -17.16 6.76 3.92
C GLU A 218 -16.14 6.23 2.90
N ASP A 219 -16.59 5.24 2.11
CA ASP A 219 -15.78 4.55 1.10
C ASP A 219 -16.24 4.89 -0.31
N ALA A 220 -15.30 4.95 -1.25
CA ALA A 220 -15.55 4.98 -2.68
C ALA A 220 -14.88 3.80 -3.37
N VAL A 221 -15.64 3.00 -4.13
CA VAL A 221 -15.12 1.86 -4.90
C VAL A 221 -14.79 2.28 -6.32
N ILE A 222 -13.59 1.94 -6.78
CA ILE A 222 -13.07 2.27 -8.12
C ILE A 222 -12.77 0.98 -8.89
N CYS A 223 -13.59 0.70 -9.90
CA CYS A 223 -13.44 -0.45 -10.78
C CYS A 223 -12.41 -0.12 -11.88
N LEU A 224 -11.30 -0.85 -11.91
CA LEU A 224 -10.18 -0.53 -12.81
C LEU A 224 -10.35 -1.07 -14.22
N ARG A 225 -11.06 -2.21 -14.39
CA ARG A 225 -11.12 -2.93 -15.67
C ARG A 225 -12.53 -3.19 -16.17
N GLY A 226 -13.52 -3.09 -15.35
CA GLY A 226 -14.91 -3.28 -15.75
C GLY A 226 -15.84 -3.24 -14.55
N ALA A 227 -16.84 -2.36 -14.60
CA ALA A 227 -17.90 -2.30 -13.60
C ALA A 227 -19.09 -3.14 -14.06
N ILE A 228 -18.90 -4.46 -14.10
CA ILE A 228 -19.92 -5.46 -14.44
C ILE A 228 -20.05 -6.49 -13.32
N ASP A 229 -21.07 -7.33 -13.38
CA ASP A 229 -21.17 -8.47 -12.47
C ASP A 229 -20.27 -9.61 -12.93
N HIS A 230 -19.04 -9.64 -12.43
CA HIS A 230 -18.07 -10.71 -12.70
C HIS A 230 -18.46 -12.02 -12.01
N SER A 231 -19.12 -11.94 -10.84
CA SER A 231 -19.53 -13.10 -10.03
C SER A 231 -20.58 -13.96 -10.73
N ALA A 232 -21.38 -13.37 -11.63
CA ALA A 232 -22.37 -14.10 -12.45
C ALA A 232 -21.73 -15.20 -13.32
N GLN A 233 -20.48 -15.01 -13.74
CA GLN A 233 -19.74 -15.99 -14.52
C GLN A 233 -18.68 -16.74 -13.71
N TYR A 234 -18.04 -16.08 -12.75
CA TYR A 234 -16.94 -16.61 -11.95
C TYR A 234 -17.24 -16.41 -10.45
N PRO A 235 -17.75 -17.47 -9.76
CA PRO A 235 -18.25 -17.35 -8.38
C PRO A 235 -17.23 -16.90 -7.33
N LEU A 236 -15.92 -16.96 -7.63
CA LEU A 236 -14.88 -16.45 -6.73
C LEU A 236 -14.52 -14.97 -7.00
N SER A 237 -15.15 -14.37 -7.99
CA SER A 237 -15.01 -12.97 -8.34
C SER A 237 -16.07 -12.11 -7.63
N VAL A 238 -16.22 -10.87 -8.02
CA VAL A 238 -17.05 -9.85 -7.37
C VAL A 238 -18.08 -9.26 -8.34
N ASN A 239 -19.18 -8.77 -7.79
CA ASN A 239 -20.14 -7.95 -8.53
C ASN A 239 -19.74 -6.46 -8.41
N LEU A 240 -19.17 -5.92 -9.48
CA LEU A 240 -18.80 -4.51 -9.57
C LEU A 240 -19.87 -3.63 -10.26
N ASN A 241 -21.00 -4.20 -10.69
CA ASN A 241 -22.13 -3.45 -11.24
C ASN A 241 -23.07 -3.00 -10.12
N LYS A 242 -22.62 -2.02 -9.32
CA LYS A 242 -23.39 -1.51 -8.16
C LYS A 242 -23.56 0.02 -8.27
N PRO A 243 -24.72 0.55 -7.86
CA PRO A 243 -24.91 2.00 -7.78
C PRO A 243 -23.85 2.68 -6.91
N GLY A 244 -23.37 3.83 -7.34
CA GLY A 244 -22.38 4.61 -6.59
C GLY A 244 -20.92 4.21 -6.84
N TYR A 245 -20.62 3.09 -7.50
CA TYR A 245 -19.26 2.74 -7.86
C TYR A 245 -18.76 3.60 -9.03
N PHE A 246 -17.46 3.88 -9.01
CA PHE A 246 -16.75 4.54 -10.10
C PHE A 246 -16.10 3.51 -11.02
N VAL A 247 -15.90 3.86 -12.28
CA VAL A 247 -15.26 2.98 -13.25
C VAL A 247 -14.29 3.72 -14.17
N CYS A 248 -13.10 3.15 -14.35
CA CYS A 248 -12.16 3.55 -15.40
C CYS A 248 -12.71 3.10 -16.76
N TYR A 249 -13.16 4.02 -17.60
CA TYR A 249 -13.65 3.65 -18.94
C TYR A 249 -13.36 4.71 -19.98
N ASN A 250 -12.57 4.33 -20.98
CA ASN A 250 -12.35 5.12 -22.20
C ASN A 250 -12.07 4.18 -23.37
N ILE A 251 -13.08 3.94 -24.20
CA ILE A 251 -12.99 3.00 -25.34
C ILE A 251 -12.05 3.49 -26.45
N THR A 252 -11.78 4.78 -26.55
CA THR A 252 -10.84 5.34 -27.54
C THR A 252 -9.41 4.94 -27.23
N TYR A 253 -9.03 4.93 -25.98
CA TYR A 253 -7.69 4.56 -25.53
C TYR A 253 -7.56 3.07 -25.22
N PHE A 254 -8.60 2.44 -24.64
CA PHE A 254 -8.61 1.05 -24.18
C PHE A 254 -9.75 0.28 -24.83
N ASN A 255 -9.50 -0.20 -26.05
CA ASN A 255 -10.51 -0.79 -26.92
C ASN A 255 -10.62 -2.33 -26.83
N ASN A 256 -9.91 -2.96 -25.93
CA ASN A 256 -10.01 -4.39 -25.69
C ASN A 256 -11.20 -4.71 -24.77
N THR A 257 -12.37 -4.91 -25.34
CA THR A 257 -13.62 -5.13 -24.59
C THR A 257 -13.65 -6.40 -23.74
N ARG A 258 -12.74 -7.34 -23.96
CA ARG A 258 -12.60 -8.53 -23.11
C ARG A 258 -12.04 -8.16 -21.73
N TYR A 259 -11.13 -7.22 -21.68
CA TYR A 259 -10.44 -6.80 -20.46
C TYR A 259 -10.84 -5.38 -20.00
N HIS A 260 -11.61 -4.68 -20.82
CA HIS A 260 -12.10 -3.33 -20.56
C HIS A 260 -13.52 -3.19 -21.13
N PRO A 261 -14.48 -3.97 -20.57
CA PRO A 261 -15.86 -3.95 -21.03
C PRO A 261 -16.53 -2.60 -20.71
N ALA A 262 -17.62 -2.31 -21.44
CA ALA A 262 -18.46 -1.17 -21.09
C ALA A 262 -19.05 -1.35 -19.67
N PRO A 263 -19.25 -0.25 -18.95
CA PRO A 263 -19.90 -0.27 -17.64
C PRO A 263 -21.27 -0.94 -17.66
N GLY A 264 -21.64 -1.61 -16.57
CA GLY A 264 -22.96 -2.17 -16.38
C GLY A 264 -24.05 -1.10 -16.19
N ASP A 265 -25.29 -1.52 -16.20
CA ASP A 265 -26.47 -0.65 -16.19
C ASP A 265 -26.71 0.09 -14.85
N GLN A 266 -26.04 -0.33 -13.77
CA GLN A 266 -26.11 0.34 -12.47
C GLN A 266 -25.10 1.49 -12.33
N ILE A 267 -24.14 1.60 -13.26
CA ILE A 267 -23.14 2.66 -13.22
C ILE A 267 -23.67 3.91 -13.90
N SER A 268 -23.83 4.97 -13.14
CA SER A 268 -24.25 6.25 -13.67
C SER A 268 -23.15 6.95 -14.49
N GLN A 269 -23.53 7.75 -15.49
CA GLN A 269 -22.60 8.37 -16.43
C GLN A 269 -21.61 9.33 -15.75
N ASP A 270 -22.02 9.99 -14.69
CA ASP A 270 -21.20 10.90 -13.87
C ASP A 270 -20.15 10.18 -13.03
N ARG A 271 -20.22 8.83 -12.94
CA ARG A 271 -19.25 7.98 -12.22
C ARG A 271 -18.20 7.36 -13.15
N ILE A 272 -18.17 7.74 -14.41
CA ILE A 272 -17.13 7.32 -15.35
C ILE A 272 -15.90 8.20 -15.16
N ILE A 273 -14.79 7.57 -14.76
CA ILE A 273 -13.48 8.20 -14.65
C ILE A 273 -12.82 8.17 -16.02
N ASP A 274 -12.36 9.31 -16.49
CA ASP A 274 -11.74 9.45 -17.81
C ASP A 274 -10.21 9.57 -17.75
N VAL A 275 -9.57 9.42 -18.88
CA VAL A 275 -8.12 9.46 -19.07
C VAL A 275 -7.68 10.88 -19.42
N VAL A 276 -6.84 11.49 -18.62
CA VAL A 276 -6.17 12.75 -18.95
C VAL A 276 -5.12 12.52 -20.03
N ILE A 277 -4.30 11.48 -19.89
CA ILE A 277 -3.29 11.10 -20.88
C ILE A 277 -3.05 9.59 -20.83
N LYS A 278 -2.84 8.99 -22.00
CA LYS A 278 -2.35 7.61 -22.16
C LYS A 278 -0.88 7.64 -22.58
N THR A 279 -0.01 6.96 -21.82
CA THR A 279 1.45 6.99 -22.04
C THR A 279 2.04 5.68 -22.57
N GLY A 280 1.26 4.60 -22.60
CA GLY A 280 1.67 3.28 -23.10
C GLY A 280 0.88 2.79 -24.29
N LYS A 281 1.27 1.65 -24.86
CA LYS A 281 0.61 1.02 -26.01
C LYS A 281 -0.48 0.01 -25.65
N ALA A 282 -0.64 -0.33 -24.36
CA ALA A 282 -1.65 -1.30 -23.94
C ALA A 282 -3.05 -0.91 -24.42
N ASN A 283 -3.84 -1.89 -24.84
CA ASN A 283 -5.23 -1.70 -25.29
C ASN A 283 -6.28 -2.02 -24.21
N ALA A 284 -5.81 -2.29 -22.99
CA ALA A 284 -6.59 -2.36 -21.76
C ALA A 284 -5.73 -1.83 -20.61
N TYR A 285 -6.31 -1.03 -19.73
CA TYR A 285 -5.65 -0.61 -18.50
C TYR A 285 -5.60 -1.77 -17.51
N THR A 286 -4.49 -1.93 -16.81
CA THR A 286 -4.35 -3.00 -15.81
C THR A 286 -3.25 -2.65 -14.81
N LEU A 287 -3.48 -2.96 -13.56
CA LEU A 287 -2.39 -3.05 -12.58
C LEU A 287 -1.64 -4.38 -12.77
N SER A 288 -0.38 -4.43 -12.36
CA SER A 288 0.31 -5.70 -12.16
C SER A 288 -0.52 -6.58 -11.22
N ILE A 289 -0.69 -7.85 -11.59
CA ILE A 289 -1.47 -8.79 -10.76
C ILE A 289 -0.73 -9.25 -9.50
N SER A 290 0.56 -8.98 -9.40
CA SER A 290 1.39 -9.49 -8.31
C SER A 290 2.18 -8.42 -7.55
N SER A 291 2.51 -7.33 -8.21
CA SER A 291 3.45 -6.34 -7.62
C SER A 291 3.21 -4.92 -8.14
N PRO A 292 1.98 -4.40 -8.10
CA PRO A 292 1.72 -3.02 -8.48
C PRO A 292 2.25 -2.05 -7.44
N THR A 293 2.49 -0.80 -7.87
CA THR A 293 2.46 0.37 -7.01
C THR A 293 1.30 1.23 -7.48
N LEU A 294 0.31 1.42 -6.63
CA LEU A 294 -0.82 2.32 -6.88
C LEU A 294 -0.59 3.63 -6.16
N VAL A 295 -0.76 4.74 -6.87
CA VAL A 295 -0.58 6.10 -6.32
C VAL A 295 -1.82 6.92 -6.60
N VAL A 296 -2.23 7.69 -5.60
CA VAL A 296 -3.32 8.68 -5.66
C VAL A 296 -2.73 10.05 -5.38
N TRP A 297 -3.07 11.04 -6.21
CA TRP A 297 -2.55 12.41 -6.04
C TRP A 297 -3.57 13.46 -6.45
N LYS A 298 -3.37 14.68 -5.98
CA LYS A 298 -4.17 15.86 -6.35
C LYS A 298 -3.26 16.95 -6.90
N PRO A 299 -3.42 17.36 -8.18
CA PRO A 299 -2.63 18.45 -8.75
C PRO A 299 -2.83 19.75 -7.96
N GLU A 300 -1.74 20.48 -7.74
CA GLU A 300 -1.74 21.77 -7.06
C GLU A 300 -1.21 22.87 -7.98
N GLY A 301 -1.81 24.04 -7.95
CA GLY A 301 -1.38 25.21 -8.70
C GLY A 301 -1.72 25.21 -10.20
N MET A 302 -2.06 24.04 -10.77
CA MET A 302 -2.50 23.87 -12.17
C MET A 302 -3.36 22.61 -12.31
N THR A 303 -4.08 22.49 -13.42
CA THR A 303 -4.82 21.25 -13.73
C THR A 303 -3.88 20.14 -14.23
N MET A 304 -4.31 18.90 -14.07
CA MET A 304 -3.54 17.76 -14.62
C MET A 304 -3.39 17.85 -16.14
N GLN A 305 -4.38 18.38 -16.84
CA GLN A 305 -4.32 18.58 -18.29
C GLN A 305 -3.25 19.63 -18.68
N GLU A 306 -3.13 20.74 -17.93
CA GLU A 306 -2.07 21.71 -18.16
C GLU A 306 -0.71 21.10 -17.88
N PHE A 307 -0.57 20.32 -16.82
CA PHE A 307 0.67 19.68 -16.45
C PHE A 307 1.21 18.74 -17.53
N VAL A 308 0.37 17.84 -18.07
CA VAL A 308 0.81 16.89 -19.11
C VAL A 308 1.05 17.55 -20.48
N ASN A 309 0.61 18.78 -20.68
CA ASN A 309 0.90 19.55 -21.88
C ASN A 309 2.30 20.22 -21.84
N ILE A 310 2.97 20.21 -20.70
CA ILE A 310 4.35 20.66 -20.57
C ILE A 310 5.25 19.50 -21.01
N PRO A 311 6.08 19.66 -22.07
CA PRO A 311 6.84 18.54 -22.65
C PRO A 311 7.77 17.80 -21.66
N ASP A 312 8.35 18.51 -20.70
CA ASP A 312 9.27 17.95 -19.72
C ASP A 312 8.57 17.11 -18.62
N ASN A 313 7.24 17.17 -18.56
CA ASN A 313 6.44 16.40 -17.61
C ASN A 313 5.97 15.05 -18.17
N VAL A 314 6.24 14.78 -19.46
CA VAL A 314 5.96 13.48 -20.11
C VAL A 314 7.21 13.03 -20.84
N ILE A 315 7.97 12.13 -20.22
CA ILE A 315 9.29 11.74 -20.68
C ILE A 315 9.36 10.28 -21.10
N PRO A 316 10.25 9.89 -22.05
CA PRO A 316 10.42 8.51 -22.45
C PRO A 316 10.92 7.63 -21.30
N VAL A 317 10.39 6.40 -21.20
CA VAL A 317 10.98 5.37 -20.32
C VAL A 317 12.35 4.99 -20.86
N PRO A 318 13.42 5.06 -20.06
CA PRO A 318 14.76 4.67 -20.50
C PRO A 318 14.77 3.25 -21.06
N GLY A 319 15.26 3.10 -22.30
CA GLY A 319 15.32 1.83 -23.01
C GLY A 319 14.02 1.40 -23.71
N SER A 320 12.91 2.11 -23.55
CA SER A 320 11.67 1.89 -24.33
C SER A 320 11.67 2.76 -25.58
N SER A 321 11.21 2.19 -26.70
CA SER A 321 11.01 2.96 -27.96
C SER A 321 9.61 3.58 -28.05
N SER A 322 8.74 3.36 -27.06
CA SER A 322 7.32 3.63 -27.23
C SER A 322 6.57 4.05 -25.98
N ASP A 323 7.13 3.80 -24.82
CA ASP A 323 6.46 4.10 -23.56
C ASP A 323 7.03 5.37 -22.96
N ASN A 324 6.13 6.22 -22.48
CA ASN A 324 6.45 7.41 -21.70
C ASN A 324 5.93 7.24 -20.27
N VAL A 325 6.42 8.07 -19.37
CA VAL A 325 5.87 8.27 -18.04
C VAL A 325 5.51 9.72 -17.84
N VAL A 326 4.53 9.97 -16.98
CA VAL A 326 4.22 11.30 -16.45
C VAL A 326 5.01 11.47 -15.15
N THR A 327 5.73 12.58 -15.03
CA THR A 327 6.62 12.89 -13.90
C THR A 327 5.86 13.59 -12.77
N VAL A 328 5.02 12.86 -12.02
CA VAL A 328 4.18 13.44 -10.98
C VAL A 328 5.04 13.89 -9.78
N PRO A 329 4.90 15.16 -9.34
CA PRO A 329 5.62 15.68 -8.18
C PRO A 329 5.23 14.97 -6.87
N TYR A 330 6.20 14.81 -5.97
CA TYR A 330 5.98 14.16 -4.67
C TYR A 330 4.99 14.92 -3.77
N GLU A 331 5.00 16.25 -3.83
CA GLU A 331 4.14 17.12 -3.04
C GLU A 331 2.65 17.01 -3.39
N TRP A 332 2.31 16.43 -4.53
CA TRP A 332 0.92 16.20 -4.94
C TRP A 332 0.33 14.89 -4.40
N ILE A 333 1.17 14.02 -3.84
CA ILE A 333 0.74 12.68 -3.42
C ILE A 333 -0.20 12.78 -2.22
N VAL A 334 -1.33 12.11 -2.33
CA VAL A 334 -2.35 11.98 -1.28
C VAL A 334 -2.16 10.67 -0.52
N ASP A 335 -1.98 9.56 -1.24
CA ASP A 335 -1.69 8.25 -0.66
C ASP A 335 -1.09 7.31 -1.72
N ALA A 336 -0.39 6.29 -1.27
CA ALA A 336 0.17 5.26 -2.14
C ALA A 336 0.29 3.92 -1.41
N VAL A 337 0.27 2.83 -2.18
CA VAL A 337 0.55 1.48 -1.67
C VAL A 337 1.53 0.77 -2.60
N GLU A 338 2.57 0.20 -2.01
CA GLU A 338 3.60 -0.57 -2.70
C GLU A 338 3.45 -2.06 -2.40
N VAL A 339 3.27 -2.88 -3.46
CA VAL A 339 3.03 -4.32 -3.34
C VAL A 339 4.22 -5.11 -3.82
N PHE A 340 4.71 -6.02 -2.97
CA PHE A 340 5.74 -6.98 -3.32
C PHE A 340 5.13 -8.35 -3.65
N ASP A 341 5.66 -9.02 -4.67
CA ASP A 341 5.29 -10.38 -5.05
C ASP A 341 6.00 -11.39 -4.14
N GLY A 342 5.23 -12.14 -3.35
CA GLY A 342 5.76 -13.16 -2.43
C GLY A 342 6.53 -14.30 -3.10
N ARG A 343 6.41 -14.44 -4.43
CA ARG A 343 7.10 -15.45 -5.23
C ARG A 343 8.39 -14.95 -5.90
N SER A 344 8.64 -13.64 -5.85
CA SER A 344 9.76 -13.01 -6.55
C SER A 344 10.91 -12.68 -5.62
N ALA A 345 12.13 -13.07 -6.02
CA ALA A 345 13.36 -12.61 -5.38
C ALA A 345 13.82 -11.21 -5.88
N ASN A 346 13.14 -10.64 -6.88
CA ASN A 346 13.55 -9.39 -7.54
C ASN A 346 12.76 -8.17 -7.07
N ASN A 347 11.99 -8.30 -6.00
CA ASN A 347 11.25 -7.18 -5.45
C ASN A 347 12.18 -6.02 -5.07
N GLY A 348 11.78 -4.80 -5.41
CA GLY A 348 12.50 -3.60 -5.06
C GLY A 348 11.56 -2.40 -4.91
N LYS A 349 11.93 -1.48 -4.03
CA LYS A 349 11.19 -0.25 -3.76
C LYS A 349 11.08 0.63 -5.01
N ARG A 350 9.91 1.26 -5.18
CA ARG A 350 9.60 2.27 -6.21
C ARG A 350 9.26 3.61 -5.59
N LEU A 351 8.79 3.61 -4.35
CA LEU A 351 8.43 4.79 -3.59
C LEU A 351 9.56 5.17 -2.62
N ALA A 352 9.83 6.47 -2.54
CA ALA A 352 10.71 7.00 -1.51
C ALA A 352 10.08 6.79 -0.11
N PRO A 353 10.89 6.65 0.96
CA PRO A 353 10.38 6.44 2.32
C PRO A 353 9.45 7.55 2.84
N SER A 354 9.52 8.76 2.26
CA SER A 354 8.63 9.88 2.57
C SER A 354 7.19 9.66 2.06
N VAL A 355 7.00 8.79 1.06
CA VAL A 355 5.69 8.44 0.51
C VAL A 355 5.19 7.12 1.09
N ASP A 356 6.02 6.08 1.01
CA ASP A 356 5.75 4.77 1.60
C ASP A 356 7.08 4.13 2.05
N ALA A 357 7.30 4.07 3.35
CA ALA A 357 8.53 3.50 3.91
C ALA A 357 8.56 1.97 3.83
N GLY A 358 7.41 1.32 3.64
CA GLY A 358 7.26 -0.12 3.61
C GLY A 358 6.79 -0.69 2.28
N TYR A 359 6.16 -1.83 2.36
CA TYR A 359 5.47 -2.53 1.29
C TYR A 359 4.50 -3.53 1.92
N VAL A 360 3.44 -3.90 1.20
CA VAL A 360 2.61 -5.03 1.56
C VAL A 360 2.96 -6.25 0.70
N LEU A 361 3.00 -7.44 1.30
CA LEU A 361 3.31 -8.67 0.58
C LEU A 361 2.02 -9.32 0.07
N GLN A 362 1.92 -9.51 -1.25
CA GLN A 362 0.94 -10.41 -1.85
C GLN A 362 1.57 -11.79 -1.99
N THR A 363 1.10 -12.78 -1.23
CA THR A 363 1.76 -14.10 -1.12
C THR A 363 1.69 -14.89 -2.42
N ASP A 364 0.52 -14.85 -3.12
CA ASP A 364 0.33 -15.48 -4.44
C ASP A 364 -0.81 -14.80 -5.20
N ILE A 365 -0.94 -15.07 -6.49
CA ILE A 365 -1.98 -14.55 -7.38
C ILE A 365 -3.12 -15.56 -7.58
N TYR A 366 -4.25 -15.07 -8.08
CA TYR A 366 -5.45 -15.85 -8.40
C TYR A 366 -6.09 -16.59 -7.23
N LEU A 367 -5.87 -16.09 -6.01
CA LEU A 367 -6.47 -16.64 -4.80
C LEU A 367 -7.74 -15.91 -4.34
N GLY A 368 -8.16 -14.86 -5.05
CA GLY A 368 -9.28 -14.01 -4.65
C GLY A 368 -9.01 -13.22 -3.37
N ARG A 369 -7.74 -12.93 -3.07
CA ARG A 369 -7.28 -12.16 -1.91
C ARG A 369 -7.08 -10.71 -2.26
N SER A 370 -7.29 -9.82 -1.32
CA SER A 370 -6.99 -8.40 -1.43
C SER A 370 -5.96 -7.95 -0.38
N LEU A 371 -5.46 -6.75 -0.55
CA LEU A 371 -4.58 -6.08 0.38
C LEU A 371 -5.40 -5.00 1.08
N MET A 372 -5.64 -5.18 2.38
CA MET A 372 -6.54 -4.36 3.18
C MET A 372 -5.76 -3.54 4.20
N ARG A 373 -6.11 -2.26 4.35
CA ARG A 373 -5.55 -1.40 5.40
C ARG A 373 -6.18 -1.75 6.76
N LYS A 374 -5.40 -1.75 7.81
CA LYS A 374 -5.83 -2.07 9.17
C LYS A 374 -6.70 -0.96 9.73
N VAL A 375 -7.66 -1.32 10.57
CA VAL A 375 -8.48 -0.38 11.33
C VAL A 375 -7.71 0.11 12.55
N ASP A 376 -7.73 1.41 12.80
CA ASP A 376 -7.35 1.99 14.09
C ASP A 376 -8.56 1.96 15.03
N GLU A 377 -8.67 0.90 15.81
CA GLU A 377 -9.77 0.66 16.74
C GLU A 377 -9.92 1.78 17.77
N THR A 378 -8.81 2.37 18.21
CA THR A 378 -8.81 3.45 19.21
C THR A 378 -9.34 4.74 18.61
N ALA A 379 -8.85 5.12 17.44
CA ALA A 379 -9.32 6.32 16.73
C ALA A 379 -10.78 6.15 16.28
N SER A 380 -11.16 4.98 15.77
CA SER A 380 -12.54 4.66 15.36
C SER A 380 -13.53 4.76 16.51
N ALA A 381 -13.17 4.21 17.68
CA ALA A 381 -14.02 4.32 18.87
C ALA A 381 -14.19 5.77 19.36
N LYS A 382 -13.17 6.61 19.18
CA LYS A 382 -13.18 8.02 19.57
C LYS A 382 -13.99 8.89 18.60
N SER A 383 -13.86 8.63 17.29
CA SER A 383 -14.51 9.42 16.24
C SER A 383 -15.96 9.04 15.98
N GLY A 384 -16.33 7.77 16.25
CA GLY A 384 -17.65 7.22 15.96
C GLY A 384 -17.86 6.77 14.51
N TYR A 385 -16.80 6.73 13.71
CA TYR A 385 -16.73 6.17 12.36
C TYR A 385 -15.41 5.41 12.19
N GLU A 386 -15.31 4.58 11.16
CA GLU A 386 -14.08 3.84 10.87
C GLU A 386 -12.93 4.77 10.54
N VAL A 387 -11.82 4.63 11.26
CA VAL A 387 -10.54 5.27 11.00
C VAL A 387 -9.51 4.19 10.74
N LEU A 388 -8.74 4.33 9.69
CA LEU A 388 -7.74 3.36 9.28
C LEU A 388 -6.34 3.80 9.72
N VAL A 389 -5.48 2.82 9.97
CA VAL A 389 -4.08 3.07 10.26
C VAL A 389 -3.41 3.66 9.02
N ASP A 390 -2.81 4.83 9.16
CA ASP A 390 -2.03 5.48 8.12
C ASP A 390 -0.74 6.01 8.70
N THR A 391 0.35 5.29 8.47
CA THR A 391 1.70 5.64 8.92
C THR A 391 2.64 5.90 7.74
N ASN A 392 2.12 6.00 6.51
CA ASN A 392 2.90 6.04 5.28
C ASN A 392 3.93 4.89 5.21
N ASN A 393 3.51 3.72 5.67
CA ASN A 393 4.31 2.51 5.68
C ASN A 393 3.41 1.29 5.46
N SER A 394 3.31 0.85 4.22
CA SER A 394 2.42 -0.26 3.83
C SER A 394 2.67 -1.56 4.61
N THR A 395 3.89 -1.78 5.14
CA THR A 395 4.18 -2.95 5.99
C THR A 395 3.45 -2.91 7.34
N ASN A 396 3.30 -1.71 7.90
CA ASN A 396 2.58 -1.50 9.15
C ASN A 396 1.08 -1.41 8.92
N ASP A 397 0.68 -0.76 7.82
CA ASP A 397 -0.68 -0.31 7.58
C ASP A 397 -1.55 -1.40 6.96
N PHE A 398 -0.99 -2.27 6.11
CA PHE A 398 -1.74 -3.25 5.33
C PHE A 398 -1.52 -4.70 5.78
N TYR A 399 -2.43 -5.57 5.37
CA TYR A 399 -2.31 -7.03 5.44
C TYR A 399 -3.01 -7.67 4.24
N GLU A 400 -2.62 -8.90 3.89
CA GLU A 400 -3.33 -9.71 2.88
C GLU A 400 -4.53 -10.40 3.53
N THR A 401 -5.72 -10.26 2.91
CA THR A 401 -6.96 -10.89 3.36
C THR A 401 -7.06 -12.35 2.85
N GLU A 402 -8.00 -13.12 3.37
CA GLU A 402 -8.33 -14.45 2.82
C GLU A 402 -9.24 -14.36 1.59
N LYS A 403 -10.04 -13.30 1.49
CA LYS A 403 -10.86 -12.97 0.31
C LYS A 403 -11.10 -11.45 0.25
N GLN A 404 -11.36 -10.95 -0.94
CA GLN A 404 -11.69 -9.54 -1.18
C GLN A 404 -13.02 -9.14 -0.48
N SER A 405 -13.09 -7.90 0.02
CA SER A 405 -14.22 -7.44 0.85
C SER A 405 -15.56 -7.37 0.10
N LEU A 406 -15.52 -7.13 -1.23
CA LEU A 406 -16.72 -7.04 -2.06
C LEU A 406 -17.26 -8.41 -2.51
N HIS A 407 -16.64 -9.50 -2.12
CA HIS A 407 -17.14 -10.86 -2.38
C HIS A 407 -18.31 -11.17 -1.44
N GLU A 408 -19.49 -11.38 -2.01
CA GLU A 408 -20.74 -11.73 -1.33
C GLU A 408 -20.79 -13.23 -0.94
#